data_0c5462a0ad44cd9d6f5c44d50f149cbc
#
_entry.id   0c5462a0ad44cd9d6f5c44d50f149cbc
#
_cell.length_a   1.000
_cell.length_b   1.000
_cell.length_c   1.000
_cell.angle_alpha   90.00
_cell.angle_beta   90.00
_cell.angle_gamma   90.00
#
_symmetry.space_group_name_H-M   'P 1'
#
loop_
_entity.id
_entity.type
_entity.pdbx_description
1 polymer ?
#
loop_
_entity_poly.entity_id
_entity_poly.type
_entity_poly.pdbx_seq_one_letter_code
_entity_poly.pdbx_strand_id
1 'polypeptide(L)'
;MRLRYRVVLAGMIALGALAPAVAAPPPKNDYPTATRADYVLGCMAANGNTREALFKCSCAIDTIAGQMPYDDYEKAETALSLQVGGGVGGRVGLFRDPPEIKSVLEKLREAQAEANLTCFQ
;
A
#
# COMPACT_ATOMS: atom_id res chain seq x y z
N MET A 1 2.16 18.36 -79.92
CA MET A 1 3.05 18.30 -78.78
C MET A 1 2.22 17.95 -77.53
N ARG A 2 2.34 16.73 -77.03
CA ARG A 2 1.59 16.26 -75.83
C ARG A 2 2.57 16.20 -74.69
N LEU A 3 2.49 17.19 -73.78
CA LEU A 3 3.30 17.28 -72.57
C LEU A 3 2.71 16.35 -71.52
N ARG A 4 3.41 15.24 -71.23
CA ARG A 4 3.04 14.28 -70.19
C ARG A 4 3.53 14.75 -68.85
N TYR A 5 2.66 15.33 -68.03
CA TYR A 5 2.90 15.66 -66.64
C TYR A 5 2.95 14.35 -65.82
N ARG A 6 4.12 13.96 -65.37
CA ARG A 6 4.27 12.85 -64.41
C ARG A 6 4.17 13.46 -63.00
N VAL A 7 3.02 13.28 -62.38
CA VAL A 7 2.83 13.58 -60.97
C VAL A 7 3.55 12.51 -60.16
N VAL A 8 4.66 12.87 -59.52
CA VAL A 8 5.38 12.06 -58.54
C VAL A 8 4.73 12.31 -57.22
N LEU A 9 3.88 11.36 -56.74
CA LEU A 9 3.37 11.34 -55.39
C LEU A 9 4.47 10.88 -54.47
N ALA A 10 5.14 11.84 -53.79
CA ALA A 10 6.03 11.56 -52.67
C ALA A 10 5.20 11.16 -51.45
N GLY A 11 5.14 9.88 -51.14
CA GLY A 11 4.54 9.36 -49.92
C GLY A 11 5.44 9.69 -48.71
N MET A 12 5.01 10.62 -47.88
CA MET A 12 5.59 10.86 -46.56
C MET A 12 5.19 9.73 -45.63
N ILE A 13 6.08 8.78 -45.40
CA ILE A 13 5.94 7.78 -44.33
C ILE A 13 6.31 8.50 -43.02
N ALA A 14 5.30 8.90 -42.25
CA ALA A 14 5.51 9.38 -40.89
C ALA A 14 5.89 8.18 -40.01
N LEU A 15 7.17 8.01 -39.70
CA LEU A 15 7.63 7.12 -38.65
C LEU A 15 7.17 7.70 -37.31
N GLY A 16 6.06 7.20 -36.78
CA GLY A 16 5.64 7.46 -35.40
C GLY A 16 6.65 6.83 -34.45
N ALA A 17 7.44 7.65 -33.77
CA ALA A 17 8.31 7.20 -32.71
C ALA A 17 7.44 6.70 -31.54
N LEU A 18 7.32 5.37 -31.39
CA LEU A 18 6.80 4.75 -30.15
C LEU A 18 7.83 5.06 -29.05
N ALA A 19 7.57 6.07 -28.23
CA ALA A 19 8.33 6.28 -27.01
C ALA A 19 8.08 5.09 -26.09
N PRO A 20 9.12 4.44 -25.53
CA PRO A 20 8.91 3.39 -24.55
C PRO A 20 8.22 4.00 -23.32
N ALA A 21 7.06 3.48 -22.95
CA ALA A 21 6.41 3.83 -21.70
C ALA A 21 7.32 3.33 -20.56
N VAL A 22 8.10 4.24 -19.97
CA VAL A 22 8.86 3.95 -18.75
C VAL A 22 7.83 3.79 -17.64
N ALA A 23 7.58 2.55 -17.23
CA ALA A 23 6.75 2.26 -16.07
C ALA A 23 7.37 2.96 -14.85
N ALA A 24 6.55 3.74 -14.10
CA ALA A 24 7.00 4.31 -12.85
C ALA A 24 7.48 3.17 -11.93
N PRO A 25 8.60 3.34 -11.20
CA PRO A 25 9.03 2.34 -10.24
C PRO A 25 7.90 2.10 -9.24
N PRO A 26 7.66 0.83 -8.84
CA PRO A 26 6.64 0.53 -7.84
C PRO A 26 6.94 1.30 -6.55
N PRO A 27 5.91 1.77 -5.82
CA PRO A 27 6.12 2.46 -4.56
C PRO A 27 6.97 1.61 -3.63
N LYS A 28 8.01 2.23 -3.06
CA LYS A 28 8.93 1.53 -2.17
C LYS A 28 8.19 1.19 -0.88
N ASN A 29 7.82 -0.06 -0.74
CA ASN A 29 7.26 -0.60 0.48
C ASN A 29 8.43 -1.09 1.36
N ASP A 30 8.62 -0.46 2.52
CA ASP A 30 9.70 -0.76 3.47
C ASP A 30 9.32 -1.87 4.47
N TYR A 31 8.08 -2.37 4.42
CA TYR A 31 7.60 -3.43 5.31
C TYR A 31 8.23 -4.78 4.97
N PRO A 32 8.80 -5.50 5.96
CA PRO A 32 9.27 -6.86 5.76
C PRO A 32 8.16 -7.79 5.27
N THR A 33 8.51 -8.74 4.40
CA THR A 33 7.54 -9.73 3.90
C THR A 33 6.86 -10.50 5.02
N ALA A 34 7.61 -10.85 6.09
CA ALA A 34 7.05 -11.55 7.25
C ALA A 34 5.95 -10.74 7.95
N THR A 35 6.17 -9.45 8.17
CA THR A 35 5.18 -8.54 8.75
C THR A 35 3.92 -8.45 7.90
N ARG A 36 4.09 -8.32 6.58
CA ARG A 36 2.95 -8.28 5.65
C ARG A 36 2.18 -9.59 5.64
N ALA A 37 2.87 -10.73 5.64
CA ALA A 37 2.25 -12.04 5.69
C ALA A 37 1.48 -12.26 7.00
N ASP A 38 2.04 -11.86 8.13
CA ASP A 38 1.40 -11.96 9.45
C ASP A 38 0.12 -11.13 9.52
N TYR A 39 0.18 -9.88 9.04
CA TYR A 39 -1.01 -9.03 8.92
C TYR A 39 -2.10 -9.70 8.07
N VAL A 40 -1.75 -10.22 6.89
CA VAL A 40 -2.71 -10.85 5.98
C VAL A 40 -3.34 -12.07 6.63
N LEU A 41 -2.58 -12.91 7.32
CA LEU A 41 -3.10 -14.08 8.03
C LEU A 41 -4.07 -13.70 9.14
N GLY A 42 -3.74 -12.72 9.97
CA GLY A 42 -4.61 -12.21 11.03
C GLY A 42 -5.89 -11.58 10.48
N CYS A 43 -5.76 -10.76 9.43
CA CYS A 43 -6.88 -10.15 8.74
C CYS A 43 -7.81 -11.20 8.12
N MET A 44 -7.27 -12.22 7.45
CA MET A 44 -8.06 -13.31 6.88
C MET A 44 -8.80 -14.11 7.95
N ALA A 45 -8.17 -14.39 9.08
CA ALA A 45 -8.82 -15.07 10.20
C ALA A 45 -10.07 -14.33 10.68
N ALA A 46 -10.04 -13.00 10.69
CA ALA A 46 -11.18 -12.16 11.06
C ALA A 46 -12.23 -12.00 9.94
N ASN A 47 -11.88 -12.24 8.67
CA ASN A 47 -12.72 -11.98 7.50
C ASN A 47 -13.11 -13.24 6.71
N GLY A 48 -13.09 -14.43 7.33
CA GLY A 48 -13.65 -15.64 6.77
C GLY A 48 -12.70 -16.55 6.01
N ASN A 49 -11.41 -16.28 5.99
CA ASN A 49 -10.36 -17.17 5.47
C ASN A 49 -10.55 -17.62 3.99
N THR A 50 -11.13 -16.75 3.18
CA THR A 50 -11.41 -17.02 1.77
C THR A 50 -10.34 -16.43 0.85
N ARG A 51 -10.34 -16.84 -0.43
CA ARG A 51 -9.49 -16.22 -1.45
C ARG A 51 -9.81 -14.73 -1.63
N GLU A 52 -11.06 -14.32 -1.51
CA GLU A 52 -11.46 -12.93 -1.55
C GLU A 52 -10.87 -12.15 -0.37
N ALA A 53 -10.95 -12.71 0.84
CA ALA A 53 -10.30 -12.12 2.02
C ALA A 53 -8.79 -11.97 1.83
N LEU A 54 -8.10 -12.91 1.18
CA LEU A 54 -6.68 -12.79 0.87
C LEU A 54 -6.38 -11.51 0.07
N PHE A 55 -7.14 -11.23 -1.00
CA PHE A 55 -6.91 -10.04 -1.82
C PHE A 55 -7.26 -8.74 -1.06
N LYS A 56 -8.37 -8.73 -0.34
CA LYS A 56 -8.78 -7.57 0.48
C LYS A 56 -7.76 -7.27 1.58
N CYS A 57 -7.29 -8.28 2.30
CA CYS A 57 -6.28 -8.14 3.35
C CYS A 57 -4.90 -7.73 2.82
N SER A 58 -4.51 -8.25 1.63
CA SER A 58 -3.27 -7.81 0.96
C SER A 58 -3.35 -6.36 0.52
N CYS A 59 -4.47 -5.93 -0.06
CA CYS A 59 -4.74 -4.54 -0.39
C CYS A 59 -4.65 -3.65 0.87
N ALA A 60 -5.20 -4.10 1.99
CA ALA A 60 -5.21 -3.32 3.23
C ALA A 60 -3.80 -3.06 3.77
N ILE A 61 -2.95 -4.07 3.85
CA ILE A 61 -1.57 -3.85 4.33
C ILE A 61 -0.75 -3.01 3.36
N ASP A 62 -0.97 -3.14 2.06
CA ASP A 62 -0.30 -2.29 1.05
C ASP A 62 -0.76 -0.83 1.16
N THR A 63 -2.04 -0.58 1.44
CA THR A 63 -2.57 0.76 1.70
C THR A 63 -1.97 1.37 2.97
N ILE A 64 -1.89 0.61 4.06
CA ILE A 64 -1.26 1.03 5.31
C ILE A 64 0.23 1.36 5.08
N ALA A 65 0.97 0.48 4.41
CA ALA A 65 2.38 0.67 4.12
C ALA A 65 2.66 1.87 3.19
N GLY A 66 1.69 2.29 2.39
CA GLY A 66 1.77 3.50 1.59
C GLY A 66 1.59 4.80 2.39
N GLN A 67 1.06 4.73 3.60
CA GLN A 67 0.72 5.90 4.42
C GLN A 67 1.62 6.10 5.63
N MET A 68 2.24 5.05 6.14
CA MET A 68 3.14 5.16 7.28
C MET A 68 4.40 4.30 7.11
N PRO A 69 5.57 4.78 7.58
CA PRO A 69 6.80 4.01 7.56
C PRO A 69 6.71 2.78 8.46
N TYR A 70 7.49 1.74 8.15
CA TYR A 70 7.50 0.51 8.92
C TYR A 70 7.85 0.72 10.41
N ASP A 71 8.81 1.58 10.74
CA ASP A 71 9.18 1.88 12.12
C ASP A 71 7.99 2.44 12.96
N ASP A 72 7.17 3.29 12.35
CA ASP A 72 5.97 3.85 13.01
C ASP A 72 4.89 2.76 13.17
N TYR A 73 4.72 1.91 12.16
CA TYR A 73 3.81 0.78 12.22
C TYR A 73 4.20 -0.20 13.32
N GLU A 74 5.47 -0.60 13.42
CA GLU A 74 5.98 -1.52 14.44
C GLU A 74 5.77 -0.99 15.86
N LYS A 75 6.02 0.32 16.07
CA LYS A 75 5.73 0.99 17.36
C LYS A 75 4.24 0.95 17.71
N ALA A 76 3.38 1.24 16.72
CA ALA A 76 1.94 1.24 16.92
C ALA A 76 1.40 -0.17 17.20
N GLU A 77 1.82 -1.18 16.46
CA GLU A 77 1.43 -2.59 16.67
C GLU A 77 1.92 -3.10 18.03
N THR A 78 3.16 -2.79 18.41
CA THR A 78 3.69 -3.13 19.72
C THR A 78 2.86 -2.51 20.85
N ALA A 79 2.52 -1.23 20.71
CA ALA A 79 1.68 -0.53 21.71
C ALA A 79 0.28 -1.14 21.80
N LEU A 80 -0.35 -1.49 20.69
CA LEU A 80 -1.66 -2.17 20.67
C LEU A 80 -1.59 -3.55 21.31
N SER A 81 -0.60 -4.35 20.99
CA SER A 81 -0.41 -5.69 21.55
C SER A 81 -0.26 -5.67 23.07
N LEU A 82 0.46 -4.67 23.60
CA LEU A 82 0.62 -4.48 25.03
C LEU A 82 -0.67 -3.99 25.70
N GLN A 83 -1.51 -3.21 25.00
CA GLN A 83 -2.81 -2.76 25.51
C GLN A 83 -3.82 -3.90 25.60
N VAL A 84 -3.85 -4.78 24.58
CA VAL A 84 -4.77 -5.92 24.49
C VAL A 84 -4.33 -7.07 25.41
N GLY A 85 -3.03 -7.31 25.51
CA GLY A 85 -2.46 -8.40 26.34
C GLY A 85 -2.54 -8.19 27.84
N GLY A 86 -3.19 -7.10 28.32
CA GLY A 86 -3.36 -6.82 29.74
C GLY A 86 -2.02 -6.75 30.48
N GLY A 87 -1.13 -5.89 30.00
CA GLY A 87 0.26 -5.78 30.45
C GLY A 87 0.45 -5.96 31.95
N VAL A 88 1.28 -6.94 32.29
CA VAL A 88 1.62 -7.27 33.68
C VAL A 88 2.20 -6.07 34.38
N GLY A 89 1.48 -5.54 35.39
CA GLY A 89 2.03 -4.65 36.38
C GLY A 89 2.39 -3.24 35.90
N GLY A 90 1.41 -2.38 35.62
CA GLY A 90 1.61 -0.90 35.58
C GLY A 90 2.44 -0.33 34.44
N ARG A 91 3.09 -1.16 33.62
CA ARG A 91 3.91 -0.73 32.47
C ARG A 91 3.09 -0.32 31.25
N VAL A 92 1.81 -0.65 31.22
CA VAL A 92 0.88 -0.28 30.14
C VAL A 92 0.79 1.26 29.99
N GLY A 93 0.91 2.00 31.07
CA GLY A 93 0.92 3.46 31.05
C GLY A 93 2.11 4.07 30.27
N LEU A 94 3.27 3.40 30.28
CA LEU A 94 4.46 3.87 29.57
C LEU A 94 4.27 3.84 28.03
N PHE A 95 3.42 2.94 27.53
CA PHE A 95 3.09 2.83 26.10
C PHE A 95 1.77 3.49 25.71
N ARG A 96 0.98 3.94 26.70
CA ARG A 96 -0.31 4.61 26.47
C ARG A 96 -0.17 6.14 26.42
N ASP A 97 0.74 6.70 27.21
CA ASP A 97 0.79 8.13 27.51
C ASP A 97 1.86 8.95 26.77
N PRO A 98 2.98 8.41 26.25
CA PRO A 98 3.93 9.24 25.52
C PRO A 98 3.29 9.83 24.25
N PRO A 99 3.49 11.14 23.98
CA PRO A 99 2.91 11.81 22.81
C PRO A 99 3.28 11.13 21.48
N GLU A 100 4.50 10.56 21.39
CA GLU A 100 4.97 9.82 20.22
C GLU A 100 4.11 8.58 19.95
N ILE A 101 3.80 7.80 20.98
CA ILE A 101 2.95 6.60 20.86
C ILE A 101 1.52 6.97 20.46
N LYS A 102 0.97 8.02 21.04
CA LYS A 102 -0.35 8.53 20.61
C LYS A 102 -0.36 8.91 19.14
N SER A 103 0.66 9.62 18.69
CA SER A 103 0.78 10.04 17.29
C SER A 103 0.84 8.86 16.33
N VAL A 104 1.65 7.83 16.59
CA VAL A 104 1.74 6.64 15.70
C VAL A 104 0.46 5.81 15.74
N LEU A 105 -0.24 5.74 16.89
CA LEU A 105 -1.53 5.07 16.99
C LEU A 105 -2.64 5.80 16.20
N GLU A 106 -2.64 7.13 16.20
CA GLU A 106 -3.56 7.93 15.37
C GLU A 106 -3.31 7.69 13.89
N LYS A 107 -2.05 7.77 13.44
CA LYS A 107 -1.66 7.48 12.06
C LYS A 107 -2.09 6.07 11.63
N LEU A 108 -1.89 5.07 12.49
CA LEU A 108 -2.31 3.69 12.18
C LEU A 108 -3.83 3.60 12.02
N ARG A 109 -4.61 4.24 12.89
CA ARG A 109 -6.08 4.26 12.78
C ARG A 109 -6.56 4.94 11.50
N GLU A 110 -5.94 6.04 11.11
CA GLU A 110 -6.24 6.74 9.84
C GLU A 110 -5.91 5.85 8.64
N ALA A 111 -4.73 5.22 8.63
CA ALA A 111 -4.33 4.30 7.57
C ALA A 111 -5.25 3.07 7.48
N GLN A 112 -5.67 2.52 8.61
CA GLN A 112 -6.64 1.41 8.66
C GLN A 112 -8.03 1.82 8.18
N ALA A 113 -8.49 3.03 8.53
CA ALA A 113 -9.77 3.55 8.03
C ALA A 113 -9.76 3.70 6.51
N GLU A 114 -8.69 4.24 5.95
CA GLU A 114 -8.52 4.35 4.50
C GLU A 114 -8.46 2.97 3.83
N ALA A 115 -7.72 2.02 4.41
CA ALA A 115 -7.66 0.64 3.92
C ALA A 115 -9.04 -0.02 3.91
N ASN A 116 -9.86 0.20 4.94
CA ASN A 116 -11.23 -0.31 4.98
C ASN A 116 -12.11 0.28 3.88
N LEU A 117 -12.02 1.59 3.65
CA LEU A 117 -12.77 2.26 2.59
C LEU A 117 -12.34 1.84 1.19
N THR A 118 -11.06 1.55 1.01
CA THR A 118 -10.49 1.24 -0.31
C THR A 118 -10.62 -0.25 -0.66
N CYS A 119 -10.43 -1.14 0.31
CA CYS A 119 -10.22 -2.57 0.06
C CYS A 119 -11.41 -3.47 0.39
N PHE A 120 -12.36 -3.01 1.22
CA PHE A 120 -13.47 -3.83 1.73
C PHE A 120 -14.86 -3.41 1.23
N GLN A 121 -14.89 -2.68 0.12
CA GLN A 121 -16.14 -2.36 -0.57
C GLN A 121 -16.68 -3.52 -1.38
#